data_c7bdc4569893147b4cfd9ff256c3e79b
#
_entry.id   c7bdc4569893147b4cfd9ff256c3e79b
#
_cell.length_a   1.000
_cell.length_b   1.000
_cell.length_c   1.000
_cell.angle_alpha   90.00
_cell.angle_beta   90.00
_cell.angle_gamma   90.00
#
_symmetry.space_group_name_H-M   'P 1'
#
loop_
_entity.id
_entity.type
_entity.pdbx_description
1 polymer ?
#
loop_
_entity_poly.entity_id
_entity_poly.type
_entity_poly.pdbx_seq_one_letter_code
_entity_poly.pdbx_strand_id
1 'polypeptide(L)'
;MEQRTLGVSMVKDSEVEGRKIEMASTVDARGLFCPIPIVKLKLEMEKLTSHQIVQILADDPGFPDDVLSWCQETGNRLLSVSKNEEDIFVAYVEKHEED
;
A
#
# COMPACT_ATOMS: atom_id res chain seq x y z
N MET A 1 21.37 -11.95 -15.05
CA MET A 1 20.94 -11.70 -14.82
C MET A 1 20.33 -11.42 -14.95
N GLU A 2 20.33 -11.48 -14.94
CA GLU A 2 19.81 -11.07 -14.77
C GLU A 2 19.07 -10.84 -14.94
N GLN A 3 18.92 -11.05 -14.98
CA GLN A 3 18.16 -10.76 -14.84
C GLN A 3 17.58 -10.29 -14.94
N ARG A 4 17.85 -10.18 -15.02
CA ARG A 4 17.26 -9.57 -14.82
C ARG A 4 16.60 -8.99 -15.37
N THR A 5 16.77 -8.99 -15.59
CA THR A 5 16.29 -8.33 -16.05
C THR A 5 15.19 -8.18 -16.50
N LEU A 6 14.57 -8.54 -16.74
CA LEU A 6 13.65 -8.40 -17.06
C LEU A 6 12.64 -7.89 -16.60
N GLY A 7 12.22 -8.15 -16.62
CA GLY A 7 11.05 -7.76 -16.30
C GLY A 7 11.10 -6.66 -15.56
N VAL A 8 11.85 -6.55 -15.60
CA VAL A 8 12.32 -5.71 -15.07
C VAL A 8 11.71 -4.49 -14.88
N SER A 9 11.02 -4.04 -15.66
CA SER A 9 10.44 -2.81 -15.50
C SER A 9 9.50 -2.73 -14.37
N MET A 10 8.79 -3.73 -14.10
CA MET A 10 7.92 -3.66 -13.06
C MET A 10 8.59 -3.64 -11.77
N VAL A 11 9.69 -4.19 -11.76
CA VAL A 11 10.41 -4.28 -10.59
C VAL A 11 10.82 -2.98 -10.03
N LYS A 12 10.99 -1.99 -10.85
CA LYS A 12 11.38 -0.74 -10.37
C LYS A 12 10.42 -0.18 -9.38
N ASP A 13 9.16 -0.42 -9.57
CA ASP A 13 8.17 0.14 -8.69
C ASP A 13 8.20 -0.49 -7.33
N SER A 14 8.88 -1.60 -7.18
CA SER A 14 8.88 -2.26 -5.91
C SER A 14 10.18 -2.09 -5.17
N GLU A 15 10.94 -1.07 -5.47
CA GLU A 15 12.17 -0.82 -4.76
C GLU A 15 12.08 0.46 -3.98
N VAL A 16 12.39 0.38 -2.69
CA VAL A 16 12.38 1.51 -1.84
C VAL A 16 13.66 1.46 -1.02
N GLU A 17 14.43 2.53 -1.04
CA GLU A 17 15.65 2.59 -0.26
C GLU A 17 16.61 1.46 -0.59
N GLY A 18 16.62 1.07 -1.85
CA GLY A 18 17.52 -0.01 -2.26
C GLY A 18 17.02 -1.39 -1.94
N ARG A 19 15.84 -1.52 -1.34
CA ARG A 19 15.27 -2.82 -1.05
C ARG A 19 14.11 -3.08 -1.98
N LYS A 20 13.92 -4.34 -2.29
CA LYS A 20 12.82 -4.71 -3.11
C LYS A 20 11.57 -4.86 -2.26
N ILE A 21 10.49 -4.24 -2.70
CA ILE A 21 9.21 -4.34 -2.03
C ILE A 21 8.37 -5.37 -2.77
N GLU A 22 7.89 -6.36 -2.04
CA GLU A 22 7.03 -7.36 -2.65
C GLU A 22 5.61 -7.10 -2.21
N MET A 23 4.78 -6.70 -3.15
CA MET A 23 3.39 -6.44 -2.86
C MET A 23 2.63 -7.75 -2.80
N ALA A 24 1.96 -7.98 -1.70
CA ALA A 24 1.17 -9.19 -1.55
C ALA A 24 -0.18 -9.05 -2.25
N SER A 25 -0.73 -7.84 -2.27
CA SER A 25 -2.03 -7.65 -2.90
C SER A 25 -2.26 -6.18 -3.16
N THR A 26 -3.29 -5.91 -3.94
CA THR A 26 -3.71 -4.55 -4.27
C THR A 26 -5.18 -4.41 -3.92
N VAL A 27 -5.52 -3.31 -3.26
CA VAL A 27 -6.89 -2.99 -2.91
C VAL A 27 -7.33 -1.81 -3.76
N ASP A 28 -8.43 -1.96 -4.47
CA ASP A 28 -8.97 -0.89 -5.29
C ASP A 28 -10.13 -0.27 -4.53
N ALA A 29 -9.91 0.90 -3.97
CA ALA A 29 -10.92 1.61 -3.22
C ALA A 29 -11.34 2.89 -3.93
N ARG A 30 -11.10 2.97 -5.24
CA ARG A 30 -11.51 4.14 -6.00
C ARG A 30 -13.02 4.24 -6.00
N GLY A 31 -13.52 5.47 -5.95
CA GLY A 31 -14.97 5.71 -5.93
C GLY A 31 -15.60 5.54 -4.58
N LEU A 32 -14.83 5.20 -3.57
CA LEU A 32 -15.35 4.99 -2.23
C LEU A 32 -14.91 6.13 -1.32
N PHE A 33 -15.71 6.40 -0.30
CA PHE A 33 -15.45 7.50 0.61
C PHE A 33 -15.16 6.99 2.02
N CYS A 34 -14.41 7.78 2.77
CA CYS A 34 -14.09 7.51 4.14
C CYS A 34 -15.36 7.12 4.90
N PRO A 35 -15.34 6.03 5.70
CA PRO A 35 -14.15 5.26 6.08
C PRO A 35 -13.97 3.98 5.26
N ILE A 36 -14.70 3.82 4.16
CA ILE A 36 -14.71 2.56 3.43
C ILE A 36 -13.32 2.16 2.89
N PRO A 37 -12.51 3.09 2.34
CA PRO A 37 -11.20 2.66 1.88
C PRO A 37 -10.37 2.02 3.00
N ILE A 38 -10.46 2.56 4.21
CA ILE A 38 -9.71 2.02 5.33
C ILE A 38 -10.28 0.67 5.78
N VAL A 39 -11.60 0.51 5.70
CA VAL A 39 -12.21 -0.78 6.03
C VAL A 39 -11.73 -1.85 5.06
N LYS A 40 -11.68 -1.53 3.76
CA LYS A 40 -11.19 -2.50 2.79
C LYS A 40 -9.72 -2.83 3.04
N LEU A 41 -8.93 -1.83 3.38
CA LEU A 41 -7.54 -2.05 3.70
C LEU A 41 -7.39 -2.97 4.91
N LYS A 42 -8.19 -2.72 5.94
CA LYS A 42 -8.12 -3.54 7.14
C LYS A 42 -8.44 -4.99 6.83
N LEU A 43 -9.48 -5.23 6.05
CA LEU A 43 -9.88 -6.59 5.73
C LEU A 43 -8.80 -7.31 4.93
N GLU A 44 -8.14 -6.60 4.02
CA GLU A 44 -7.09 -7.21 3.24
C GLU A 44 -5.87 -7.50 4.11
N MET A 45 -5.56 -6.59 5.03
CA MET A 45 -4.40 -6.78 5.90
C MET A 45 -4.57 -8.00 6.80
N GLU A 46 -5.81 -8.33 7.15
CA GLU A 46 -6.05 -9.49 8.01
C GLU A 46 -5.67 -10.79 7.33
N LYS A 47 -5.58 -10.78 6.01
CA LYS A 47 -5.21 -11.98 5.27
C LYS A 47 -3.71 -12.13 5.12
N LEU A 48 -2.96 -11.14 5.55
CA LEU A 48 -1.52 -11.11 5.29
C LEU A 48 -0.72 -11.52 6.51
N THR A 49 0.52 -11.88 6.26
CA THR A 49 1.46 -12.17 7.34
C THR A 49 2.38 -10.98 7.52
N SER A 50 3.20 -11.04 8.56
CA SER A 50 4.09 -9.95 8.92
C SER A 50 4.93 -9.47 7.74
N HIS A 51 5.06 -8.17 7.63
CA HIS A 51 5.93 -7.51 6.65
C HIS A 51 5.47 -7.63 5.20
N GLN A 52 4.30 -8.21 4.95
CA GLN A 52 3.76 -8.18 3.61
C GLN A 52 3.16 -6.81 3.33
N ILE A 53 3.12 -6.43 2.09
CA ILE A 53 2.79 -5.07 1.69
C ILE A 53 1.56 -5.06 0.80
N VAL A 54 0.65 -4.11 1.09
CA VAL A 54 -0.54 -3.91 0.28
C VAL A 54 -0.42 -2.58 -0.43
N GLN A 55 -0.76 -2.57 -1.71
CA GLN A 55 -0.95 -1.32 -2.43
C GLN A 55 -2.43 -1.00 -2.39
N ILE A 56 -2.80 0.21 -2.00
CA ILE A 56 -4.20 0.61 -2.00
C ILE A 56 -4.37 1.85 -2.84
N LEU A 57 -5.39 1.83 -3.68
CA LEU A 57 -5.74 2.94 -4.55
C LEU A 57 -7.01 3.59 -4.02
N ALA A 58 -7.02 4.90 -3.89
CA ALA A 58 -8.18 5.61 -3.39
C ALA A 58 -8.22 7.01 -3.99
N ASP A 59 -9.40 7.58 -4.11
CA ASP A 59 -9.52 8.93 -4.64
C ASP A 59 -10.28 9.86 -3.70
N ASP A 60 -10.57 9.43 -2.49
CA ASP A 60 -11.19 10.30 -1.51
C ASP A 60 -10.16 11.30 -0.99
N PRO A 61 -10.46 12.59 -0.98
CA PRO A 61 -9.48 13.59 -0.56
C PRO A 61 -8.97 13.41 0.87
N GLY A 62 -9.74 12.79 1.74
CA GLY A 62 -9.30 12.54 3.11
C GLY A 62 -8.47 11.31 3.30
N PHE A 63 -8.27 10.53 2.22
CA PHE A 63 -7.59 9.25 2.36
C PHE A 63 -6.17 9.36 2.90
N PRO A 64 -5.33 10.30 2.45
CA PRO A 64 -3.96 10.33 2.96
C PRO A 64 -3.90 10.50 4.48
N ASP A 65 -4.74 11.36 5.03
CA ASP A 65 -4.74 11.56 6.48
C ASP A 65 -5.31 10.34 7.18
N ASP A 66 -6.33 9.74 6.58
CA ASP A 66 -6.98 8.57 7.20
C ASP A 66 -6.04 7.39 7.24
N VAL A 67 -5.31 7.13 6.15
CA VAL A 67 -4.43 5.97 6.12
C VAL A 67 -3.26 6.18 7.07
N LEU A 68 -2.77 7.40 7.19
CA LEU A 68 -1.69 7.68 8.12
C LEU A 68 -2.14 7.46 9.56
N SER A 69 -3.32 7.97 9.92
CA SER A 69 -3.83 7.78 11.27
C SER A 69 -4.06 6.31 11.57
N TRP A 70 -4.61 5.59 10.61
CA TRP A 70 -4.89 4.19 10.81
C TRP A 70 -3.60 3.39 11.02
N CYS A 71 -2.57 3.70 10.25
CA CYS A 71 -1.30 3.03 10.42
C CYS A 71 -0.69 3.33 11.78
N GLN A 72 -0.82 4.57 12.24
CA GLN A 72 -0.29 4.92 13.56
C GLN A 72 -1.03 4.19 14.67
N GLU A 73 -2.34 3.99 14.50
CA GLU A 73 -3.13 3.32 15.52
C GLU A 73 -2.91 1.83 15.54
N THR A 74 -2.63 1.24 14.41
CA THR A 74 -2.52 -0.22 14.31
C THR A 74 -1.10 -0.72 14.38
N GLY A 75 -0.12 0.16 14.22
CA GLY A 75 1.27 -0.27 14.17
C GLY A 75 1.72 -0.70 12.80
N ASN A 76 0.84 -0.70 11.81
CA ASN A 76 1.25 -0.97 10.45
C ASN A 76 2.08 0.19 9.95
N ARG A 77 2.88 -0.05 8.92
CA ARG A 77 3.83 0.93 8.48
C ARG A 77 3.41 1.51 7.15
N LEU A 78 3.22 2.81 7.12
CA LEU A 78 2.90 3.48 5.87
C LEU A 78 4.22 3.79 5.16
N LEU A 79 4.50 3.07 4.09
CA LEU A 79 5.75 3.23 3.38
C LEU A 79 5.73 4.47 2.51
N SER A 80 4.62 4.73 1.85
CA SER A 80 4.48 5.94 1.06
C SER A 80 3.03 6.13 0.68
N VAL A 81 2.68 7.38 0.41
CA VAL A 81 1.39 7.70 -0.19
C VAL A 81 1.66 8.84 -1.16
N SER A 82 1.17 8.70 -2.38
CA SER A 82 1.39 9.69 -3.41
C SER A 82 0.15 9.79 -4.27
N LYS A 83 0.07 10.85 -5.06
CA LYS A 83 -1.05 11.07 -5.94
C LYS A 83 -0.55 10.97 -7.36
N ASN A 84 -1.20 10.15 -8.18
CA ASN A 84 -0.72 9.99 -9.54
C ASN A 84 -1.38 11.00 -10.48
N GLU A 85 -1.14 10.86 -11.77
CA GLU A 85 -1.61 11.84 -12.74
C GLU A 85 -3.12 11.86 -12.89
N GLU A 86 -3.77 10.82 -12.43
CA GLU A 86 -5.23 10.73 -12.51
C GLU A 86 -5.90 11.16 -11.22
N ASP A 87 -5.15 11.79 -10.33
CA ASP A 87 -5.66 12.22 -9.02
C ASP A 87 -6.04 11.06 -8.14
N ILE A 88 -5.41 9.92 -8.33
CA ILE A 88 -5.63 8.75 -7.51
C ILE A 88 -4.49 8.66 -6.51
N PHE A 89 -4.84 8.48 -5.24
CA PHE A 89 -3.82 8.26 -4.23
C PHE A 89 -3.39 6.81 -4.27
N VAL A 90 -2.08 6.59 -4.21
CA VAL A 90 -1.50 5.25 -4.20
C VAL A 90 -0.69 5.14 -2.92
N ALA A 91 -1.06 4.23 -2.06
CA ALA A 91 -0.37 4.05 -0.80
C ALA A 91 0.16 2.63 -0.69
N TYR A 92 1.31 2.50 -0.06
CA TYR A 92 1.91 1.20 0.22
C TYR A 92 1.99 1.05 1.73
N VAL A 93 1.37 0.00 2.24
CA VAL A 93 1.29 -0.24 3.69
C VAL A 93 1.85 -1.61 3.99
N GLU A 94 2.79 -1.67 4.90
CA GLU A 94 3.41 -2.91 5.31
C GLU A 94 2.78 -3.38 6.61
N LYS A 95 2.43 -4.66 6.66
CA LYS A 95 1.80 -5.20 7.86
C LYS A 95 2.83 -5.30 8.97
N HIS A 96 2.41 -4.89 10.18
CA HIS A 96 3.31 -4.91 11.32
C HIS A 96 3.65 -6.35 11.67
N GLU A 97 4.70 -6.49 12.44
CA GLU A 97 5.15 -7.80 12.85
C GLU A 97 4.13 -8.40 13.81
N GLU A 98 3.78 -9.65 13.56
CA GLU A 98 2.84 -10.34 14.41
C GLU A 98 3.58 -11.10 15.48
N ASP A 99 3.01 -11.11 16.67
CA ASP A 99 3.64 -11.84 17.77
C ASP A 99 3.27 -13.30 17.79
#